data_efd797630e5b728c9b39d5a9a92d7a5f
#
_entry.id   efd797630e5b728c9b39d5a9a92d7a5f
#
_cell.length_a   1.000
_cell.length_b   1.000
_cell.length_c   1.000
_cell.angle_alpha   90.00
_cell.angle_beta   90.00
_cell.angle_gamma   90.00
#
_symmetry.space_group_name_H-M   'P 1'
#
loop_
_entity.id
_entity.type
_entity.pdbx_description
1 polymer ?
#
loop_
_entity_poly.entity_id
_entity_poly.type
_entity_poly.pdbx_seq_one_letter_code
_entity_poly.pdbx_strand_id
1 'polypeptide(L)'
;MAIQTRKMSDWLAQNGAAITAAAKTSMLKAVNDEVAQLQDGVFIMTHRWKTYTDDFPLAIEPRKWVASYQNAGEIADGVLLVEGGHHLVIAPTETQLPWAGGNSDTGAFRTGDRLAAMQDWAGKDNTAKIIAASKTGAVTNTEAYAAGFCNKYSRVNGNGKGLTAGRWWLPSVAELMMIYANKAKINHALSLIDGAQQLSESWYWASTESGSSSAWFLSLTGGTLDGWSDKSYSGKVRPVSAFLR
;
A
#
# COMPACT_ATOMS: atom_id res chain seq x y z
N MET A 1 -11.09 -1.92 19.32
CA MET A 1 -9.82 -2.59 18.94
C MET A 1 -8.63 -1.64 18.90
N ALA A 2 -8.66 -0.48 18.24
CA ALA A 2 -7.56 0.51 18.31
C ALA A 2 -7.15 0.90 19.75
N ILE A 3 -8.04 0.77 20.73
CA ILE A 3 -7.79 1.06 22.15
C ILE A 3 -6.88 0.01 22.82
N GLN A 4 -6.92 -1.25 22.39
CA GLN A 4 -6.07 -2.30 22.99
C GLN A 4 -4.65 -2.25 22.45
N THR A 5 -4.49 -2.03 21.14
CA THR A 5 -3.17 -1.82 20.52
C THR A 5 -2.47 -0.60 21.12
N ARG A 6 -3.24 0.46 21.41
CA ARG A 6 -2.73 1.66 22.08
C ARG A 6 -2.30 1.38 23.52
N LYS A 7 -3.08 0.61 24.30
CA LYS A 7 -2.71 0.26 25.69
C LYS A 7 -1.43 -0.56 25.75
N MET A 8 -1.22 -1.49 24.82
CA MET A 8 -0.01 -2.29 24.73
C MET A 8 1.20 -1.44 24.34
N SER A 9 1.04 -0.55 23.36
CA SER A 9 2.11 0.36 22.96
C SER A 9 2.43 1.38 24.07
N ASP A 10 1.44 1.86 24.81
CA ASP A 10 1.63 2.75 25.97
C ASP A 10 2.38 2.03 27.11
N TRP A 11 2.03 0.78 27.36
CA TRP A 11 2.73 -0.05 28.36
C TRP A 11 4.19 -0.32 27.95
N LEU A 12 4.44 -0.60 26.66
CA LEU A 12 5.77 -0.78 26.10
C LEU A 12 6.64 0.46 26.22
N ALA A 13 6.08 1.64 25.98
CA ALA A 13 6.79 2.90 26.13
C ALA A 13 7.20 3.18 27.58
N GLN A 14 6.34 2.81 28.53
CA GLN A 14 6.58 3.01 29.96
C GLN A 14 7.56 1.99 30.56
N ASN A 15 7.65 0.79 29.97
CA ASN A 15 8.42 -0.33 30.50
C ASN A 15 9.56 -0.80 29.56
N GLY A 16 9.84 -0.05 28.50
CA GLY A 16 10.63 -0.51 27.35
C GLY A 16 12.11 -0.75 27.54
N ALA A 17 12.72 -0.34 28.66
CA ALA A 17 14.16 -0.52 28.89
C ALA A 17 14.59 -1.97 29.11
N ALA A 18 13.67 -2.89 29.42
CA ALA A 18 13.96 -4.27 29.81
C ALA A 18 13.38 -5.35 28.89
N ILE A 19 12.80 -5.00 27.73
CA ILE A 19 12.14 -5.98 26.86
C ILE A 19 13.17 -6.74 26.03
N THR A 20 13.30 -8.04 26.29
CA THR A 20 14.15 -8.94 25.51
C THR A 20 13.62 -9.12 24.07
N ALA A 21 14.50 -9.57 23.15
CA ALA A 21 14.10 -9.88 21.77
C ALA A 21 12.93 -10.88 21.68
N ALA A 22 12.87 -11.84 22.58
CA ALA A 22 11.78 -12.81 22.68
C ALA A 22 10.45 -12.15 23.08
N ALA A 23 10.48 -11.20 24.02
CA ALA A 23 9.30 -10.43 24.40
C ALA A 23 8.81 -9.53 23.26
N LYS A 24 9.71 -8.88 22.52
CA LYS A 24 9.38 -8.12 21.32
C LYS A 24 8.69 -8.98 20.25
N THR A 25 9.18 -10.19 20.01
CA THR A 25 8.58 -11.14 19.07
C THR A 25 7.19 -11.57 19.51
N SER A 26 6.99 -11.86 20.80
CA SER A 26 5.68 -12.23 21.35
C SER A 26 4.68 -11.09 21.28
N MET A 27 5.13 -9.85 21.48
CA MET A 27 4.29 -8.66 21.37
C MET A 27 3.93 -8.34 19.93
N LEU A 28 4.87 -8.47 18.98
CA LEU A 28 4.60 -8.35 17.55
C LEU A 28 3.56 -9.40 17.13
N LYS A 29 3.68 -10.63 17.61
CA LYS A 29 2.68 -11.66 17.34
C LYS A 29 1.31 -11.28 17.88
N ALA A 30 1.22 -10.77 19.10
CA ALA A 30 -0.05 -10.35 19.70
C ALA A 30 -0.68 -9.17 18.92
N VAL A 31 0.12 -8.19 18.50
CA VAL A 31 -0.33 -7.09 17.63
C VAL A 31 -0.79 -7.64 16.28
N ASN A 32 -0.08 -8.59 15.70
CA ASN A 32 -0.46 -9.24 14.45
C ASN A 32 -1.78 -10.01 14.59
N ASP A 33 -1.96 -10.73 15.70
CA ASP A 33 -3.20 -11.46 15.98
C ASP A 33 -4.39 -10.49 16.19
N GLU A 34 -4.19 -9.33 16.83
CA GLU A 34 -5.21 -8.27 16.95
C GLU A 34 -5.57 -7.64 15.59
N VAL A 35 -4.58 -7.43 14.74
CA VAL A 35 -4.80 -6.87 13.40
C VAL A 35 -5.52 -7.87 12.49
N ALA A 36 -5.21 -9.16 12.60
CA ALA A 36 -5.93 -10.21 11.90
C ALA A 36 -7.43 -10.26 12.30
N GLN A 37 -7.81 -9.66 13.44
CA GLN A 37 -9.18 -9.54 13.93
C GLN A 37 -9.81 -8.17 13.61
N LEU A 38 -9.12 -7.26 12.88
CA LEU A 38 -9.75 -6.01 12.44
C LEU A 38 -10.97 -6.34 11.58
N GLN A 39 -12.09 -5.74 11.95
CA GLN A 39 -13.30 -5.82 11.12
C GLN A 39 -13.08 -5.07 9.80
N ASP A 40 -13.81 -5.49 8.77
CA ASP A 40 -13.81 -4.82 7.48
C ASP A 40 -14.07 -3.32 7.63
N GLY A 41 -13.24 -2.51 7.00
CA GLY A 41 -13.31 -1.07 7.13
C GLY A 41 -12.10 -0.33 6.59
N VAL A 42 -12.14 0.99 6.75
CA VAL A 42 -11.07 1.89 6.34
C VAL A 42 -10.52 2.61 7.57
N PHE A 43 -9.21 2.58 7.71
CA PHE A 43 -8.48 3.17 8.84
C PHE A 43 -7.33 4.05 8.32
N ILE A 44 -6.80 4.94 9.16
CA ILE A 44 -5.55 5.65 8.88
C ILE A 44 -4.44 4.92 9.64
N MET A 45 -3.40 4.53 8.92
CA MET A 45 -2.24 3.85 9.49
C MET A 45 -1.17 4.86 9.89
N THR A 46 -0.56 4.68 11.06
CA THR A 46 0.60 5.45 11.50
C THR A 46 1.57 4.62 12.33
N HIS A 47 2.85 4.94 12.23
CA HIS A 47 3.89 4.52 13.18
C HIS A 47 4.18 5.69 14.10
N ARG A 48 3.70 5.68 15.33
CA ARG A 48 3.86 6.79 16.29
C ARG A 48 5.34 7.07 16.55
N TRP A 49 5.74 8.33 16.47
CA TRP A 49 7.14 8.73 16.61
C TRP A 49 7.45 9.57 17.86
N LYS A 50 6.49 10.31 18.39
CA LYS A 50 6.74 11.22 19.54
C LYS A 50 6.95 10.49 20.87
N THR A 51 6.33 9.35 21.05
CA THR A 51 6.29 8.61 22.32
C THR A 51 6.90 7.24 22.25
N TYR A 52 7.19 6.71 21.05
CA TYR A 52 7.66 5.34 20.87
C TYR A 52 8.89 5.28 19.98
N THR A 53 9.87 4.47 20.40
CA THR A 53 11.07 4.17 19.62
C THR A 53 10.90 2.95 18.74
N ASP A 54 9.84 2.16 18.94
CA ASP A 54 9.58 0.91 18.23
C ASP A 54 8.66 1.14 17.02
N ASP A 55 8.85 0.30 15.99
CA ASP A 55 8.19 0.37 14.70
C ASP A 55 6.85 -0.40 14.72
N PHE A 56 5.91 0.05 15.58
CA PHE A 56 4.59 -0.55 15.71
C PHE A 56 3.54 0.23 14.91
N PRO A 57 2.90 -0.38 13.90
CA PRO A 57 1.80 0.25 13.19
C PRO A 57 0.53 0.30 14.04
N LEU A 58 -0.23 1.38 13.89
CA LEU A 58 -1.54 1.58 14.50
C LEU A 58 -2.59 1.80 13.39
N ALA A 59 -3.75 1.17 13.53
CA ALA A 59 -4.93 1.42 12.71
C ALA A 59 -5.88 2.36 13.46
N ILE A 60 -6.09 3.55 12.94
CA ILE A 60 -6.86 4.62 13.58
C ILE A 60 -8.15 4.87 12.81
N GLU A 61 -9.29 4.88 13.48
CA GLU A 61 -10.54 5.31 12.87
C GLU A 61 -10.40 6.74 12.28
N PRO A 62 -10.83 6.99 11.03
CA PRO A 62 -10.63 8.30 10.38
C PRO A 62 -11.12 9.48 11.25
N ARG A 63 -12.29 9.34 11.91
CA ARG A 63 -12.86 10.39 12.78
C ARG A 63 -11.97 10.80 13.96
N LYS A 64 -11.02 9.93 14.37
CA LYS A 64 -10.10 10.21 15.49
C LYS A 64 -8.76 10.77 15.02
N TRP A 65 -8.49 10.70 13.72
CA TRP A 65 -7.16 10.99 13.18
C TRP A 65 -6.73 12.44 13.47
N VAL A 66 -7.49 13.43 12.99
CA VAL A 66 -7.08 14.84 13.07
C VAL A 66 -6.89 15.28 14.52
N ALA A 67 -7.93 15.13 15.35
CA ALA A 67 -7.94 15.70 16.71
C ALA A 67 -6.95 14.99 17.66
N SER A 68 -6.79 13.67 17.53
CA SER A 68 -6.05 12.87 18.50
C SER A 68 -4.64 12.47 18.07
N TYR A 69 -4.33 12.58 16.77
CA TYR A 69 -3.04 12.12 16.22
C TYR A 69 -2.35 13.21 15.40
N GLN A 70 -2.96 13.69 14.32
CA GLN A 70 -2.34 14.67 13.43
C GLN A 70 -2.02 15.99 14.15
N ASN A 71 -2.96 16.54 14.92
CA ASN A 71 -2.73 17.74 15.74
C ASN A 71 -1.68 17.52 16.84
N ALA A 72 -1.43 16.28 17.23
CA ALA A 72 -0.33 15.90 18.12
C ALA A 72 1.01 15.72 17.38
N GLY A 73 1.03 15.89 16.04
CA GLY A 73 2.20 15.81 15.17
C GLY A 73 2.54 14.41 14.71
N GLU A 74 1.58 13.47 14.75
CA GLU A 74 1.75 12.16 14.14
C GLU A 74 1.60 12.26 12.61
N ILE A 75 2.32 11.41 11.90
CA ILE A 75 2.31 11.34 10.44
C ILE A 75 1.63 10.04 10.01
N ALA A 76 0.67 10.13 9.10
CA ALA A 76 0.04 8.95 8.51
C ALA A 76 1.00 8.28 7.52
N ASP A 77 1.13 6.96 7.62
CA ASP A 77 1.82 6.16 6.60
C ASP A 77 0.96 5.98 5.35
N GLY A 78 -0.35 5.84 5.54
CA GLY A 78 -1.33 5.66 4.49
C GLY A 78 -2.71 5.34 5.01
N VAL A 79 -3.58 4.93 4.11
CA VAL A 79 -4.93 4.46 4.42
C VAL A 79 -4.95 2.93 4.40
N LEU A 80 -5.25 2.31 5.53
CA LEU A 80 -5.44 0.87 5.63
C LEU A 80 -6.87 0.50 5.25
N LEU A 81 -7.01 -0.34 4.27
CA LEU A 81 -8.26 -0.97 3.85
C LEU A 81 -8.25 -2.44 4.32
N VAL A 82 -9.29 -2.83 5.04
CA VAL A 82 -9.53 -4.20 5.48
C VAL A 82 -10.83 -4.68 4.86
N GLU A 83 -10.80 -5.76 4.11
CA GLU A 83 -11.98 -6.36 3.49
C GLU A 83 -11.74 -7.84 3.20
N GLY A 84 -12.67 -8.69 3.64
CA GLY A 84 -12.63 -10.12 3.37
C GLY A 84 -11.33 -10.82 3.80
N GLY A 85 -10.70 -10.37 4.87
CA GLY A 85 -9.43 -10.90 5.36
C GLY A 85 -8.18 -10.33 4.66
N HIS A 86 -8.34 -9.48 3.65
CA HIS A 86 -7.22 -8.74 3.03
C HIS A 86 -6.94 -7.43 3.76
N HIS A 87 -5.66 -7.11 3.92
CA HIS A 87 -5.18 -5.88 4.56
C HIS A 87 -4.26 -5.13 3.59
N LEU A 88 -4.71 -4.01 3.05
CA LEU A 88 -3.96 -3.24 2.06
C LEU A 88 -3.78 -1.81 2.53
N VAL A 89 -2.54 -1.34 2.58
CA VAL A 89 -2.21 0.06 2.88
C VAL A 89 -2.04 0.82 1.58
N ILE A 90 -2.83 1.85 1.38
CA ILE A 90 -2.82 2.72 0.21
C ILE A 90 -1.96 3.94 0.51
N ALA A 91 -0.96 4.24 -0.33
CA ALA A 91 -0.10 5.39 -0.17
C ALA A 91 -0.88 6.73 -0.14
N PRO A 92 -0.44 7.73 0.62
CA PRO A 92 -1.10 9.05 0.66
C PRO A 92 -1.03 9.80 -0.67
N THR A 93 -0.04 9.50 -1.52
CA THR A 93 0.19 10.21 -2.79
C THR A 93 0.24 9.25 -3.98
N GLU A 94 0.03 9.80 -5.16
CA GLU A 94 0.11 9.08 -6.43
C GLU A 94 0.93 9.86 -7.45
N THR A 95 1.30 9.21 -8.54
CA THR A 95 1.94 9.82 -9.68
C THR A 95 1.32 9.35 -11.00
N GLN A 96 1.86 9.80 -12.12
CA GLN A 96 1.46 9.34 -13.45
C GLN A 96 2.69 8.99 -14.26
N LEU A 97 2.82 7.72 -14.65
CA LEU A 97 4.01 7.15 -15.27
C LEU A 97 3.64 6.09 -16.30
N PRO A 98 4.53 5.78 -17.25
CA PRO A 98 4.44 4.55 -18.02
C PRO A 98 4.70 3.33 -17.13
N TRP A 99 4.16 2.18 -17.56
CA TRP A 99 4.36 0.92 -16.85
C TRP A 99 5.80 0.42 -17.00
N ALA A 100 6.36 0.52 -18.22
CA ALA A 100 7.73 0.11 -18.56
C ALA A 100 8.31 0.96 -19.69
N GLY A 101 9.63 0.94 -19.85
CA GLY A 101 10.35 1.61 -20.94
C GLY A 101 10.28 0.89 -22.28
N GLY A 102 9.53 -0.21 -22.39
CA GLY A 102 9.39 -1.00 -23.61
C GLY A 102 8.74 -2.36 -23.34
N ASN A 103 8.61 -3.15 -24.37
CA ASN A 103 8.03 -4.50 -24.28
C ASN A 103 8.90 -5.40 -23.39
N SER A 104 8.26 -5.99 -22.39
CA SER A 104 8.97 -6.89 -21.46
C SER A 104 8.08 -8.06 -21.05
N ASP A 105 8.66 -9.23 -21.02
CA ASP A 105 8.13 -10.40 -20.33
C ASP A 105 8.85 -10.50 -18.99
N THR A 106 8.13 -10.20 -17.91
CA THR A 106 8.76 -10.02 -16.60
C THR A 106 8.66 -11.24 -15.70
N GLY A 107 7.84 -12.23 -16.10
CA GLY A 107 7.52 -13.39 -15.26
C GLY A 107 6.53 -13.05 -14.12
N ALA A 108 5.98 -11.83 -14.07
CA ALA A 108 4.83 -11.51 -13.25
C ALA A 108 3.61 -12.32 -13.72
N PHE A 109 2.56 -12.37 -12.90
CA PHE A 109 1.34 -13.06 -13.32
C PHE A 109 0.78 -12.40 -14.59
N ARG A 110 0.60 -13.23 -15.62
CA ARG A 110 0.15 -12.80 -16.95
C ARG A 110 -1.05 -13.60 -17.41
N THR A 111 -2.10 -12.91 -17.78
CA THR A 111 -3.30 -13.51 -18.34
C THR A 111 -4.05 -12.53 -19.22
N GLY A 112 -4.61 -12.99 -20.36
CA GLY A 112 -5.57 -12.24 -21.15
C GLY A 112 -7.03 -12.44 -20.68
N ASP A 113 -7.25 -13.35 -19.72
CA ASP A 113 -8.57 -13.61 -19.16
C ASP A 113 -8.87 -12.61 -18.02
N ARG A 114 -9.98 -11.87 -18.18
CA ARG A 114 -10.41 -10.86 -17.21
C ARG A 114 -10.74 -11.45 -15.85
N LEU A 115 -11.41 -12.60 -15.78
CA LEU A 115 -11.78 -13.23 -14.52
C LEU A 115 -10.55 -13.74 -13.77
N ALA A 116 -9.59 -14.32 -14.49
CA ALA A 116 -8.31 -14.72 -13.90
C ALA A 116 -7.52 -13.50 -13.40
N ALA A 117 -7.50 -12.38 -14.13
CA ALA A 117 -6.86 -11.15 -13.69
C ALA A 117 -7.49 -10.60 -12.39
N MET A 118 -8.81 -10.63 -12.29
CA MET A 118 -9.55 -10.18 -11.09
C MET A 118 -9.32 -11.07 -9.85
N GLN A 119 -8.68 -12.23 -10.00
CA GLN A 119 -8.30 -13.12 -8.89
C GLN A 119 -6.80 -13.02 -8.55
N ASP A 120 -6.05 -12.14 -9.21
CA ASP A 120 -4.63 -11.94 -8.92
C ASP A 120 -4.45 -11.01 -7.70
N TRP A 121 -4.07 -11.60 -6.57
CA TRP A 121 -3.71 -10.92 -5.33
C TRP A 121 -2.19 -10.82 -5.11
N ALA A 122 -1.39 -11.12 -6.13
CA ALA A 122 0.05 -11.24 -6.01
C ALA A 122 0.80 -9.93 -6.33
N GLY A 123 0.23 -8.76 -6.03
CA GLY A 123 0.83 -7.47 -6.40
C GLY A 123 2.28 -7.30 -5.94
N LYS A 124 2.60 -7.72 -4.71
CA LYS A 124 3.96 -7.68 -4.17
C LYS A 124 4.93 -8.56 -4.97
N ASP A 125 4.55 -9.81 -5.22
CA ASP A 125 5.39 -10.78 -5.95
C ASP A 125 5.53 -10.39 -7.43
N ASN A 126 4.44 -9.91 -8.05
CA ASN A 126 4.47 -9.37 -9.40
C ASN A 126 5.45 -8.20 -9.50
N THR A 127 5.37 -7.23 -8.59
CA THR A 127 6.28 -6.09 -8.56
C THR A 127 7.74 -6.50 -8.43
N ALA A 128 8.05 -7.47 -7.56
CA ALA A 128 9.40 -7.99 -7.40
C ALA A 128 9.93 -8.61 -8.72
N LYS A 129 9.11 -9.39 -9.41
CA LYS A 129 9.47 -9.98 -10.71
C LYS A 129 9.64 -8.92 -11.79
N ILE A 130 8.75 -7.92 -11.86
CA ILE A 130 8.84 -6.79 -12.80
C ILE A 130 10.17 -6.05 -12.62
N ILE A 131 10.57 -5.77 -11.38
CA ILE A 131 11.83 -5.09 -11.07
C ILE A 131 13.03 -5.94 -11.43
N ALA A 132 13.02 -7.22 -11.11
CA ALA A 132 14.11 -8.15 -11.41
C ALA A 132 14.31 -8.35 -12.93
N ALA A 133 13.27 -8.25 -13.73
CA ALA A 133 13.31 -8.38 -15.18
C ALA A 133 13.80 -7.13 -15.92
N SER A 134 14.10 -6.02 -15.22
CA SER A 134 14.51 -4.77 -15.83
C SER A 134 15.80 -4.91 -16.63
N LYS A 135 15.80 -4.46 -17.88
CA LYS A 135 16.93 -4.50 -18.79
C LYS A 135 16.92 -3.34 -19.79
N THR A 136 18.02 -3.14 -20.49
CA THR A 136 18.12 -2.13 -21.57
C THR A 136 17.01 -2.35 -22.60
N GLY A 137 16.28 -1.28 -22.96
CA GLY A 137 15.12 -1.33 -23.88
C GLY A 137 13.81 -1.78 -23.24
N ALA A 138 13.82 -2.24 -21.98
CA ALA A 138 12.63 -2.62 -21.22
C ALA A 138 12.82 -2.33 -19.72
N VAL A 139 13.14 -1.07 -19.41
CA VAL A 139 13.43 -0.63 -18.03
C VAL A 139 12.15 -0.60 -17.19
N THR A 140 12.21 -1.14 -15.99
CA THR A 140 11.08 -1.22 -15.05
C THR A 140 11.42 -0.83 -13.62
N ASN A 141 12.72 -0.80 -13.25
CA ASN A 141 13.20 -0.71 -11.87
C ASN A 141 13.58 0.71 -11.42
N THR A 142 13.31 1.73 -12.23
CA THR A 142 13.55 3.14 -11.87
C THR A 142 12.24 3.84 -11.50
N GLU A 143 12.34 5.00 -10.85
CA GLU A 143 11.18 5.82 -10.48
C GLU A 143 10.43 6.41 -11.68
N ALA A 144 10.98 6.29 -12.89
CA ALA A 144 10.32 6.68 -14.13
C ALA A 144 9.24 5.69 -14.59
N TYR A 145 9.13 4.52 -13.94
CA TYR A 145 8.20 3.44 -14.31
C TYR A 145 7.41 2.95 -13.09
N ALA A 146 6.20 2.46 -13.34
CA ALA A 146 5.21 2.16 -12.32
C ALA A 146 5.73 1.28 -11.16
N ALA A 147 6.30 0.12 -11.46
CA ALA A 147 6.79 -0.81 -10.43
C ALA A 147 8.02 -0.26 -9.69
N GLY A 148 8.95 0.36 -10.42
CA GLY A 148 10.14 0.98 -9.85
C GLY A 148 9.81 2.14 -8.93
N PHE A 149 8.86 3.00 -9.32
CA PHE A 149 8.34 4.07 -8.47
C PHE A 149 7.76 3.50 -7.17
N CYS A 150 6.86 2.51 -7.26
CA CYS A 150 6.26 1.91 -6.09
C CYS A 150 7.32 1.30 -5.14
N ASN A 151 8.29 0.57 -5.67
CA ASN A 151 9.33 -0.05 -4.85
C ASN A 151 10.24 0.97 -4.15
N LYS A 152 10.49 2.11 -4.77
CA LYS A 152 11.30 3.20 -4.19
C LYS A 152 10.51 4.17 -3.34
N TYR A 153 9.19 4.10 -3.37
CA TYR A 153 8.34 4.92 -2.53
C TYR A 153 8.66 4.69 -1.05
N SER A 154 8.65 5.77 -0.28
CA SER A 154 8.94 5.72 1.16
C SER A 154 8.04 6.71 1.89
N ARG A 155 7.46 6.26 2.99
CA ARG A 155 6.68 7.09 3.89
C ARG A 155 7.13 6.81 5.32
N VAL A 156 7.99 7.68 5.83
CA VAL A 156 8.56 7.58 7.17
C VAL A 156 8.37 8.88 7.95
N ASN A 157 8.30 8.77 9.26
CA ASN A 157 8.24 9.92 10.16
C ASN A 157 9.62 10.50 10.48
N GLY A 158 9.68 11.54 11.30
CA GLY A 158 10.93 12.22 11.66
C GLY A 158 11.97 11.35 12.38
N ASN A 159 11.57 10.18 12.89
CA ASN A 159 12.47 9.20 13.51
C ASN A 159 12.83 8.03 12.57
N GLY A 160 12.51 8.14 11.28
CA GLY A 160 12.75 7.09 10.30
C GLY A 160 11.84 5.86 10.44
N LYS A 161 10.74 5.96 11.20
CA LYS A 161 9.77 4.89 11.37
C LYS A 161 8.64 5.02 10.35
N GLY A 162 8.12 3.88 9.89
CA GLY A 162 7.07 3.83 8.88
C GLY A 162 7.36 2.80 7.79
N LEU A 163 6.79 3.04 6.62
CA LEU A 163 6.93 2.17 5.45
C LEU A 163 8.06 2.70 4.54
N THR A 164 9.24 2.10 4.66
CA THR A 164 10.42 2.44 3.87
C THR A 164 10.34 1.92 2.42
N ALA A 165 11.25 2.39 1.57
CA ALA A 165 11.46 1.82 0.24
C ALA A 165 11.66 0.29 0.31
N GLY A 166 11.18 -0.42 -0.72
CA GLY A 166 11.15 -1.88 -0.76
C GLY A 166 9.94 -2.52 -0.07
N ARG A 167 9.14 -1.74 0.69
CA ARG A 167 7.91 -2.22 1.34
C ARG A 167 6.64 -1.91 0.54
N TRP A 168 6.74 -1.14 -0.52
CA TRP A 168 5.65 -0.73 -1.39
C TRP A 168 5.71 -1.45 -2.72
N TRP A 169 4.56 -1.72 -3.30
CA TRP A 169 4.44 -2.39 -4.58
C TRP A 169 3.34 -1.78 -5.45
N LEU A 170 3.38 -2.07 -6.74
CA LEU A 170 2.32 -1.77 -7.69
C LEU A 170 1.17 -2.76 -7.45
N PRO A 171 -0.04 -2.32 -7.17
CA PRO A 171 -1.15 -3.21 -6.87
C PRO A 171 -1.46 -4.15 -8.05
N SER A 172 -1.89 -5.36 -7.76
CA SER A 172 -2.48 -6.27 -8.75
C SER A 172 -3.91 -5.86 -9.12
N VAL A 173 -4.53 -6.55 -10.08
CA VAL A 173 -5.92 -6.25 -10.48
C VAL A 173 -6.89 -6.45 -9.32
N ALA A 174 -6.80 -7.56 -8.56
CA ALA A 174 -7.68 -7.79 -7.41
C ALA A 174 -7.53 -6.71 -6.33
N GLU A 175 -6.28 -6.30 -6.03
CA GLU A 175 -6.00 -5.21 -5.09
C GLU A 175 -6.57 -3.87 -5.58
N LEU A 176 -6.47 -3.55 -6.88
CA LEU A 176 -7.10 -2.35 -7.46
C LEU A 176 -8.63 -2.41 -7.44
N MET A 177 -9.23 -3.57 -7.69
CA MET A 177 -10.68 -3.76 -7.61
C MET A 177 -11.20 -3.54 -6.18
N MET A 178 -10.47 -4.02 -5.18
CA MET A 178 -10.76 -3.77 -3.77
C MET A 178 -10.68 -2.26 -3.44
N ILE A 179 -9.66 -1.56 -3.95
CA ILE A 179 -9.54 -0.10 -3.82
C ILE A 179 -10.73 0.60 -4.50
N TYR A 180 -11.09 0.22 -5.72
CA TYR A 180 -12.21 0.79 -6.45
C TYR A 180 -13.54 0.63 -5.71
N ALA A 181 -13.83 -0.56 -5.20
CA ALA A 181 -15.04 -0.84 -4.45
C ALA A 181 -15.18 0.04 -3.18
N ASN A 182 -14.06 0.44 -2.59
CA ASN A 182 -14.01 1.26 -1.37
C ASN A 182 -13.56 2.72 -1.62
N LYS A 183 -13.50 3.19 -2.87
CA LYS A 183 -12.94 4.48 -3.26
C LYS A 183 -13.48 5.66 -2.44
N ALA A 184 -14.79 5.72 -2.21
CA ALA A 184 -15.40 6.80 -1.45
C ALA A 184 -14.91 6.87 0.00
N LYS A 185 -14.79 5.72 0.67
CA LYS A 185 -14.29 5.62 2.06
C LYS A 185 -12.80 5.94 2.12
N ILE A 186 -12.02 5.46 1.14
CA ILE A 186 -10.57 5.73 1.03
C ILE A 186 -10.35 7.23 0.81
N ASN A 187 -11.08 7.86 -0.11
CA ASN A 187 -10.97 9.28 -0.39
C ASN A 187 -11.37 10.14 0.83
N HIS A 188 -12.40 9.72 1.58
CA HIS A 188 -12.71 10.37 2.85
C HIS A 188 -11.53 10.29 3.84
N ALA A 189 -10.92 9.12 4.02
CA ALA A 189 -9.77 8.97 4.90
C ALA A 189 -8.54 9.79 4.41
N LEU A 190 -8.26 9.77 3.10
CA LEU A 190 -7.19 10.57 2.49
C LEU A 190 -7.40 12.07 2.69
N SER A 191 -8.65 12.57 2.62
CA SER A 191 -8.95 13.99 2.83
C SER A 191 -8.65 14.49 4.24
N LEU A 192 -8.47 13.58 5.21
CA LEU A 192 -8.13 13.91 6.59
C LEU A 192 -6.61 13.90 6.86
N ILE A 193 -5.81 13.47 5.90
CA ILE A 193 -4.35 13.34 6.04
C ILE A 193 -3.68 14.55 5.39
N ASP A 194 -2.86 15.27 6.13
CA ASP A 194 -2.11 16.42 5.62
C ASP A 194 -1.18 16.02 4.46
N GLY A 195 -1.31 16.73 3.34
CA GLY A 195 -0.52 16.50 2.13
C GLY A 195 -0.91 15.26 1.35
N ALA A 196 -1.99 14.54 1.71
CA ALA A 196 -2.46 13.43 0.93
C ALA A 196 -3.29 13.89 -0.29
N GLN A 197 -3.31 13.04 -1.31
CA GLN A 197 -4.08 13.20 -2.54
C GLN A 197 -5.18 12.15 -2.57
N GLN A 198 -6.42 12.56 -2.85
CA GLN A 198 -7.49 11.61 -3.12
C GLN A 198 -7.19 10.80 -4.39
N LEU A 199 -7.78 9.62 -4.51
CA LEU A 199 -7.72 8.81 -5.73
C LEU A 199 -8.37 9.58 -6.88
N SER A 200 -7.65 9.74 -7.98
CA SER A 200 -8.12 10.45 -9.16
C SER A 200 -9.19 9.65 -9.92
N GLU A 201 -10.09 10.34 -10.58
CA GLU A 201 -11.01 9.77 -11.56
C GLU A 201 -10.24 9.50 -12.88
N SER A 202 -9.45 8.43 -12.89
CA SER A 202 -8.51 8.14 -13.98
C SER A 202 -8.25 6.64 -14.11
N TRP A 203 -7.35 6.28 -15.01
CA TRP A 203 -6.87 4.93 -15.24
C TRP A 203 -5.62 4.62 -14.42
N TYR A 204 -5.62 3.49 -13.72
CA TYR A 204 -4.54 3.04 -12.84
C TYR A 204 -3.90 1.75 -13.34
N TRP A 205 -2.57 1.73 -13.35
CA TRP A 205 -1.79 0.55 -13.68
C TRP A 205 -1.90 -0.54 -12.62
N ALA A 206 -2.11 -1.79 -13.08
CA ALA A 206 -1.90 -2.98 -12.28
C ALA A 206 -0.53 -3.60 -12.53
N SER A 207 -0.02 -4.37 -11.57
CA SER A 207 1.17 -5.22 -11.75
C SER A 207 0.90 -6.49 -12.53
N THR A 208 -0.36 -6.84 -12.75
CA THR A 208 -0.81 -7.96 -13.56
C THR A 208 -0.57 -7.67 -15.04
N GLU A 209 0.18 -8.53 -15.72
CA GLU A 209 0.40 -8.40 -17.17
C GLU A 209 -0.74 -9.01 -17.98
N SER A 210 -1.05 -8.43 -19.13
CA SER A 210 -1.95 -9.02 -20.11
C SER A 210 -1.20 -9.56 -21.33
N GLY A 211 0.00 -9.03 -21.60
CA GLY A 211 0.87 -9.44 -22.70
C GLY A 211 2.31 -8.96 -22.51
N SER A 212 3.19 -9.27 -23.44
CA SER A 212 4.56 -8.74 -23.43
C SER A 212 4.61 -7.22 -23.61
N SER A 213 3.68 -6.65 -24.38
CA SER A 213 3.56 -5.21 -24.64
C SER A 213 2.49 -4.52 -23.81
N SER A 214 1.63 -5.26 -23.08
CA SER A 214 0.47 -4.72 -22.40
C SER A 214 0.35 -5.20 -20.96
N ALA A 215 -0.31 -4.40 -20.14
CA ALA A 215 -0.65 -4.70 -18.76
C ALA A 215 -2.10 -4.30 -18.47
N TRP A 216 -2.67 -4.82 -17.39
CA TRP A 216 -4.01 -4.47 -16.97
C TRP A 216 -4.09 -3.06 -16.39
N PHE A 217 -5.18 -2.40 -16.72
CA PHE A 217 -5.44 -0.99 -16.42
C PHE A 217 -6.87 -0.86 -15.90
N LEU A 218 -7.07 -0.27 -14.73
CA LEU A 218 -8.39 -0.10 -14.14
C LEU A 218 -8.78 1.38 -14.10
N SER A 219 -9.95 1.70 -14.67
CA SER A 219 -10.56 3.03 -14.51
C SER A 219 -11.25 3.16 -13.17
N LEU A 220 -10.81 4.07 -12.32
CA LEU A 220 -11.50 4.40 -11.07
C LEU A 220 -12.72 5.33 -11.27
N THR A 221 -12.99 5.80 -12.51
CA THR A 221 -14.22 6.53 -12.84
C THR A 221 -15.43 5.58 -12.92
N GLY A 222 -15.28 4.45 -13.60
CA GLY A 222 -16.41 3.56 -13.87
C GLY A 222 -16.14 2.07 -13.63
N GLY A 223 -14.98 1.69 -13.07
CA GLY A 223 -14.64 0.29 -12.82
C GLY A 223 -14.32 -0.53 -14.08
N THR A 224 -14.10 0.13 -15.22
CA THR A 224 -13.73 -0.57 -16.45
C THR A 224 -12.31 -1.12 -16.34
N LEU A 225 -12.17 -2.41 -16.59
CA LEU A 225 -10.90 -3.11 -16.63
C LEU A 225 -10.48 -3.36 -18.07
N ASP A 226 -9.32 -2.81 -18.47
CA ASP A 226 -8.74 -2.95 -19.81
C ASP A 226 -7.42 -3.72 -19.76
N GLY A 227 -7.33 -4.80 -20.55
CA GLY A 227 -6.13 -5.64 -20.66
C GLY A 227 -5.26 -5.35 -21.89
N TRP A 228 -5.57 -4.33 -22.68
CA TRP A 228 -4.88 -4.04 -23.95
C TRP A 228 -4.02 -2.78 -23.88
N SER A 229 -3.91 -2.16 -22.71
CA SER A 229 -3.14 -0.94 -22.54
C SER A 229 -1.65 -1.18 -22.73
N ASP A 230 -1.04 -0.48 -23.68
CA ASP A 230 0.39 -0.56 -23.96
C ASP A 230 1.20 -0.04 -22.76
N LYS A 231 2.26 -0.77 -22.39
CA LYS A 231 3.12 -0.48 -21.25
C LYS A 231 3.82 0.89 -21.34
N SER A 232 3.90 1.49 -22.53
CA SER A 232 4.45 2.83 -22.73
C SER A 232 3.46 3.96 -22.40
N TYR A 233 2.16 3.66 -22.26
CA TYR A 233 1.17 4.67 -21.93
C TYR A 233 1.38 5.20 -20.51
N SER A 234 1.08 6.47 -20.32
CA SER A 234 1.15 7.12 -19.02
C SER A 234 -0.15 6.93 -18.25
N GLY A 235 -0.09 6.22 -17.15
CA GLY A 235 -1.22 5.93 -16.27
C GLY A 235 -0.95 6.26 -14.82
N LYS A 236 -2.00 6.38 -14.02
CA LYS A 236 -1.86 6.61 -12.58
C LYS A 236 -1.20 5.43 -11.90
N VAL A 237 -0.35 5.73 -10.94
CA VAL A 237 0.36 4.78 -10.10
C VAL A 237 0.15 5.16 -8.66
N ARG A 238 -0.54 4.31 -7.90
CA ARG A 238 -0.73 4.45 -6.46
C ARG A 238 -0.04 3.29 -5.76
N PRO A 239 1.07 3.53 -5.06
CA PRO A 239 1.74 2.48 -4.29
C PRO A 239 0.82 1.90 -3.22
N VAL A 240 0.93 0.59 -3.01
CA VAL A 240 0.29 -0.11 -1.90
C VAL A 240 1.30 -0.88 -1.07
N SER A 241 0.95 -1.22 0.17
CA SER A 241 1.82 -1.93 1.11
C SER A 241 0.99 -2.86 2.00
N ALA A 242 1.67 -3.69 2.80
CA ALA A 242 1.03 -4.46 3.86
C ALA A 242 1.03 -3.67 5.18
N PHE A 243 0.00 -3.89 5.98
CA PHE A 243 -0.07 -3.35 7.35
C PHE A 243 1.01 -3.99 8.24
N LEU A 244 1.27 -5.29 8.06
CA LEU A 244 2.24 -6.08 8.81
C LEU A 244 3.34 -6.62 7.90
N ARG A 245 4.49 -6.95 8.51
CA ARG A 245 5.66 -7.52 7.82
C ARG A 245 5.46 -9.00 7.52
#